data_9cb9d761f79a9b9e3f62d4b69fbf1e40
#
_entry.id   9cb9d761f79a9b9e3f62d4b69fbf1e40
#
_cell.length_a   1.000
_cell.length_b   1.000
_cell.length_c   1.000
_cell.angle_alpha   90.00
_cell.angle_beta   90.00
_cell.angle_gamma   90.00
#
_symmetry.space_group_name_H-M   'P 1'
#
loop_
_entity.id
_entity.type
_entity.pdbx_description
1 polymer ?
#
loop_
_entity_poly.entity_id
_entity_poly.type
_entity_poly.pdbx_seq_one_letter_code
_entity_poly.pdbx_strand_id
1 'polypeptide(L)'
;MFKYGQILIFLCFLQSQHINYETGWEFYTSPDQSYYIFDNIQIDGQSAIGDGWFPTSSNLSDCIDNPNTCDVLGAFKDDVCVGWVYADSQGYTTLPIMGVISDEEIDYLPSENYCLPGDIPILKIYDSSTGAILDVTTADDIPGWTNNIVFHIQNISFANNGIVNLS
;
A
#
# COMPACT_ATOMS: atom_id res chain seq x y z
N MET A 1 4.48 56.66 4.04
CA MET A 1 3.31 55.79 4.22
C MET A 1 3.56 54.53 3.41
N PHE A 2 4.27 53.54 3.99
CA PHE A 2 4.66 52.30 3.30
C PHE A 2 3.56 51.24 3.54
N LYS A 3 2.91 50.84 2.44
CA LYS A 3 1.97 49.70 2.47
C LYS A 3 2.80 48.40 2.48
N TYR A 4 2.78 47.68 3.59
CA TYR A 4 3.29 46.33 3.66
C TYR A 4 2.34 45.41 2.88
N GLY A 5 2.78 44.96 1.70
CA GLY A 5 2.11 43.87 0.99
C GLY A 5 2.32 42.58 1.78
N GLN A 6 1.27 42.01 2.29
CA GLN A 6 1.30 40.65 2.82
C GLN A 6 1.54 39.68 1.65
N ILE A 7 2.73 39.09 1.60
CA ILE A 7 3.02 37.98 0.73
C ILE A 7 2.36 36.76 1.40
N LEU A 8 1.21 36.38 0.88
CA LEU A 8 0.56 35.13 1.25
C LEU A 8 1.38 34.01 0.60
N ILE A 9 2.27 33.37 1.35
CA ILE A 9 2.94 32.15 0.92
C ILE A 9 1.90 31.04 1.01
N PHE A 10 1.30 30.69 -0.12
CA PHE A 10 0.53 29.46 -0.28
C PHE A 10 1.53 28.31 -0.20
N LEU A 11 1.70 27.72 0.99
CA LEU A 11 2.32 26.41 1.14
C LEU A 11 1.35 25.39 0.54
N CYS A 12 1.50 25.14 -0.76
CA CYS A 12 0.86 24.01 -1.39
C CYS A 12 1.53 22.76 -0.80
N PHE A 13 0.90 22.13 0.17
CA PHE A 13 1.28 20.78 0.58
C PHE A 13 0.97 19.88 -0.62
N LEU A 14 2.01 19.55 -1.39
CA LEU A 14 1.93 18.57 -2.46
C LEU A 14 1.67 17.20 -1.80
N GLN A 15 0.41 16.81 -1.76
CA GLN A 15 0.10 15.41 -1.51
C GLN A 15 0.74 14.57 -2.59
N SER A 16 1.52 13.60 -2.17
CA SER A 16 2.06 12.63 -3.09
C SER A 16 0.99 11.59 -3.39
N GLN A 17 0.46 11.64 -4.61
CA GLN A 17 -0.34 10.56 -5.19
C GLN A 17 0.63 9.46 -5.64
N HIS A 18 0.31 8.24 -5.29
CA HIS A 18 1.12 7.06 -5.60
C HIS A 18 0.31 6.09 -6.43
N ILE A 19 0.68 5.94 -7.69
CA ILE A 19 -0.01 5.07 -8.67
C ILE A 19 0.92 3.92 -9.04
N ASN A 20 0.42 2.69 -8.91
CA ASN A 20 1.02 1.53 -9.54
C ASN A 20 0.35 1.31 -10.90
N TYR A 21 1.10 1.43 -11.97
CA TYR A 21 0.56 1.42 -13.34
C TYR A 21 0.16 0.02 -13.82
N GLU A 22 0.72 -1.06 -13.24
CA GLU A 22 0.38 -2.45 -13.60
C GLU A 22 -0.99 -2.85 -13.04
N THR A 23 -1.29 -2.37 -11.82
CA THR A 23 -2.53 -2.72 -11.11
C THR A 23 -3.61 -1.63 -11.21
N GLY A 24 -3.22 -0.39 -11.47
CA GLY A 24 -4.09 0.79 -11.32
C GLY A 24 -4.38 1.17 -9.87
N TRP A 25 -3.69 0.55 -8.89
CA TRP A 25 -3.86 0.89 -7.48
C TRP A 25 -3.25 2.24 -7.19
N GLU A 26 -4.03 3.09 -6.53
CA GLU A 26 -3.55 4.43 -6.17
C GLU A 26 -3.96 4.81 -4.75
N PHE A 27 -3.09 5.52 -4.09
CA PHE A 27 -3.38 6.15 -2.81
C PHE A 27 -2.66 7.49 -2.67
N TYR A 28 -3.10 8.29 -1.72
CA TYR A 28 -2.45 9.53 -1.32
C TYR A 28 -1.82 9.35 0.06
N THR A 29 -0.62 9.89 0.24
CA THR A 29 0.04 9.86 1.56
C THR A 29 -0.81 10.58 2.60
N SER A 30 -1.06 9.92 3.73
CA SER A 30 -1.68 10.50 4.90
C SER A 30 -0.66 10.65 6.03
N PRO A 31 -0.73 11.71 6.85
CA PRO A 31 0.05 11.79 8.09
C PRO A 31 -0.33 10.71 9.09
N ASP A 32 -1.59 10.22 9.04
CA ASP A 32 -2.07 9.12 9.84
C ASP A 32 -1.84 7.81 9.08
N GLN A 33 -0.84 7.03 9.49
CA GLN A 33 -0.43 5.80 8.82
C GLN A 33 0.09 4.76 9.82
N SER A 34 0.05 3.51 9.40
CA SER A 34 0.70 2.39 10.09
C SER A 34 1.51 1.57 9.11
N TYR A 35 2.40 0.73 9.63
CA TYR A 35 3.25 -0.15 8.81
C TYR A 35 2.98 -1.60 9.17
N TYR A 36 2.73 -2.41 8.15
CA TYR A 36 2.57 -3.85 8.27
C TYR A 36 3.80 -4.51 7.64
N ILE A 37 4.60 -5.19 8.46
CA ILE A 37 5.83 -5.85 8.05
C ILE A 37 5.55 -7.34 7.92
N PHE A 38 5.77 -7.89 6.73
CA PHE A 38 5.60 -9.31 6.42
C PHE A 38 6.96 -9.97 6.26
N ASP A 39 7.21 -11.05 7.03
CA ASP A 39 8.46 -11.82 6.93
C ASP A 39 8.49 -12.67 5.67
N ASN A 40 7.32 -13.22 5.28
CA ASN A 40 7.22 -14.12 4.17
C ASN A 40 5.89 -13.97 3.44
N ILE A 41 5.98 -13.66 2.16
CA ILE A 41 4.83 -13.57 1.25
C ILE A 41 4.97 -14.67 0.21
N GLN A 42 3.93 -15.50 0.04
CA GLN A 42 3.92 -16.60 -0.90
C GLN A 42 2.76 -16.50 -1.89
N ILE A 43 3.04 -16.81 -3.15
CA ILE A 43 2.06 -17.02 -4.22
C ILE A 43 2.20 -18.47 -4.69
N ASP A 44 1.13 -19.27 -4.59
CA ASP A 44 1.12 -20.69 -4.94
C ASP A 44 2.30 -21.49 -4.33
N GLY A 45 2.70 -21.11 -3.09
CA GLY A 45 3.79 -21.74 -2.36
C GLY A 45 5.19 -21.32 -2.77
N GLN A 46 5.33 -20.34 -3.66
CA GLN A 46 6.60 -19.71 -4.02
C GLN A 46 6.71 -18.33 -3.37
N SER A 47 7.93 -17.90 -3.02
CA SER A 47 8.14 -16.54 -2.51
C SER A 47 7.78 -15.52 -3.58
N ALA A 48 7.05 -14.49 -3.18
CA ALA A 48 6.75 -13.35 -4.05
C ALA A 48 8.05 -12.65 -4.51
N ILE A 49 8.01 -12.07 -5.70
CA ILE A 49 9.18 -11.49 -6.38
C ILE A 49 9.13 -9.97 -6.26
N GLY A 50 10.25 -9.35 -5.90
CA GLY A 50 10.39 -7.90 -5.85
C GLY A 50 11.56 -7.47 -4.96
N ASP A 51 11.68 -6.16 -4.77
CA ASP A 51 12.78 -5.51 -4.05
C ASP A 51 12.32 -4.71 -2.82
N GLY A 52 11.06 -4.85 -2.41
CA GLY A 52 10.50 -4.21 -1.24
C GLY A 52 10.31 -2.69 -1.36
N TRP A 53 10.45 -2.15 -2.56
CA TRP A 53 10.28 -0.71 -2.74
C TRP A 53 8.84 -0.28 -2.52
N PHE A 54 8.67 0.82 -1.83
CA PHE A 54 7.37 1.45 -1.60
C PHE A 54 7.40 2.94 -1.99
N PRO A 55 6.26 3.54 -2.35
CA PRO A 55 6.20 4.85 -3.01
C PRO A 55 6.86 6.02 -2.28
N THR A 56 6.98 5.96 -0.96
CA THR A 56 7.65 6.99 -0.16
C THR A 56 9.12 6.69 0.12
N SER A 57 9.65 5.58 -0.44
CA SER A 57 11.06 5.21 -0.31
C SER A 57 11.95 6.14 -1.11
N SER A 58 13.12 6.47 -0.57
CA SER A 58 14.18 7.21 -1.27
C SER A 58 15.20 6.30 -1.98
N ASN A 59 15.05 4.98 -1.84
CA ASN A 59 15.98 4.02 -2.42
C ASN A 59 15.74 3.83 -3.92
N LEU A 60 16.79 3.46 -4.65
CA LEU A 60 16.65 2.98 -6.02
C LEU A 60 15.91 1.65 -6.03
N SER A 61 15.16 1.39 -7.09
CA SER A 61 14.32 0.21 -7.23
C SER A 61 14.41 -0.35 -8.64
N ASP A 62 14.76 -1.63 -8.75
CA ASP A 62 14.69 -2.34 -10.02
C ASP A 62 13.24 -2.55 -10.46
N CYS A 63 12.31 -2.69 -9.50
CA CYS A 63 10.89 -2.84 -9.76
C CYS A 63 10.24 -1.58 -10.35
N ILE A 64 10.74 -0.38 -10.02
CA ILE A 64 10.29 0.86 -10.66
C ILE A 64 10.68 0.91 -12.14
N ASP A 65 11.89 0.43 -12.46
CA ASP A 65 12.41 0.42 -13.84
C ASP A 65 11.78 -0.72 -14.66
N ASN A 66 11.39 -1.83 -14.01
CA ASN A 66 10.83 -3.04 -14.62
C ASN A 66 9.58 -3.52 -13.85
N PRO A 67 8.49 -2.74 -13.77
CA PRO A 67 7.36 -3.01 -12.88
C PRO A 67 6.63 -4.33 -13.18
N ASN A 68 6.65 -4.77 -14.43
CA ASN A 68 6.01 -6.02 -14.88
C ASN A 68 6.77 -7.30 -14.45
N THR A 69 7.87 -7.17 -13.73
CA THR A 69 8.66 -8.31 -13.21
C THR A 69 8.52 -8.49 -11.71
N CYS A 70 7.77 -7.62 -11.05
CA CYS A 70 7.65 -7.60 -9.61
C CYS A 70 6.19 -7.75 -9.17
N ASP A 71 5.99 -8.52 -8.11
CA ASP A 71 4.70 -8.70 -7.48
C ASP A 71 4.38 -7.49 -6.60
N VAL A 72 3.11 -7.10 -6.56
CA VAL A 72 2.67 -5.91 -5.81
C VAL A 72 1.69 -6.31 -4.73
N LEU A 73 2.03 -6.04 -3.47
CA LEU A 73 1.12 -6.20 -2.34
C LEU A 73 0.34 -4.89 -2.13
N GLY A 74 -0.98 -4.98 -2.11
CA GLY A 74 -1.89 -3.87 -1.85
C GLY A 74 -2.74 -4.09 -0.60
N ALA A 75 -3.06 -2.99 0.09
CA ALA A 75 -4.02 -2.94 1.18
C ALA A 75 -5.22 -2.10 0.77
N PHE A 76 -6.41 -2.55 1.19
CA PHE A 76 -7.68 -1.92 0.85
C PHE A 76 -8.55 -1.76 2.09
N LYS A 77 -9.26 -0.63 2.12
CA LYS A 77 -10.44 -0.43 2.94
C LYS A 77 -11.63 -0.48 2.01
N ASP A 78 -12.45 -1.52 2.16
CA ASP A 78 -13.47 -1.86 1.16
C ASP A 78 -12.84 -1.95 -0.26
N ASP A 79 -13.23 -1.11 -1.19
CA ASP A 79 -12.68 -1.06 -2.56
C ASP A 79 -11.62 0.04 -2.77
N VAL A 80 -11.27 0.80 -1.73
CA VAL A 80 -10.30 1.90 -1.81
C VAL A 80 -8.91 1.39 -1.46
N CYS A 81 -7.94 1.55 -2.37
CA CYS A 81 -6.55 1.28 -2.06
C CYS A 81 -6.02 2.29 -1.03
N VAL A 82 -5.49 1.79 0.07
CA VAL A 82 -4.96 2.60 1.17
C VAL A 82 -3.44 2.44 1.34
N GLY A 83 -2.81 1.67 0.46
CA GLY A 83 -1.37 1.48 0.40
C GLY A 83 -0.98 0.35 -0.53
N TRP A 84 0.21 0.44 -1.13
CA TRP A 84 0.79 -0.64 -1.92
C TRP A 84 2.32 -0.59 -1.87
N VAL A 85 2.96 -1.71 -2.15
CA VAL A 85 4.41 -1.91 -2.13
C VAL A 85 4.77 -3.04 -3.09
N TYR A 86 5.97 -3.01 -3.68
CA TYR A 86 6.52 -4.21 -4.29
C TYR A 86 6.91 -5.23 -3.20
N ALA A 87 6.63 -6.50 -3.41
CA ALA A 87 7.07 -7.55 -2.50
C ALA A 87 8.60 -7.53 -2.35
N ASP A 88 9.12 -8.04 -1.24
CA ASP A 88 10.57 -8.21 -1.05
C ASP A 88 10.91 -9.70 -1.00
N SER A 89 11.63 -10.16 -2.02
CA SER A 89 12.09 -11.55 -2.12
C SER A 89 13.34 -11.85 -1.29
N GLN A 90 13.98 -10.82 -0.74
CA GLN A 90 15.27 -10.92 -0.02
C GLN A 90 15.17 -10.52 1.45
N GLY A 91 14.05 -9.93 1.87
CA GLY A 91 13.88 -9.36 3.20
C GLY A 91 12.42 -9.27 3.62
N TYR A 92 12.11 -8.22 4.37
CA TYR A 92 10.78 -7.94 4.86
C TYR A 92 10.02 -7.03 3.92
N THR A 93 8.82 -7.41 3.52
CA THR A 93 7.91 -6.51 2.81
C THR A 93 7.26 -5.56 3.82
N THR A 94 7.51 -4.27 3.68
CA THR A 94 6.96 -3.23 4.57
C THR A 94 5.86 -2.46 3.84
N LEU A 95 4.60 -2.74 4.16
CA LEU A 95 3.43 -2.12 3.55
C LEU A 95 2.97 -0.93 4.39
N PRO A 96 3.06 0.32 3.91
CA PRO A 96 2.43 1.46 4.54
C PRO A 96 0.92 1.44 4.28
N ILE A 97 0.12 1.61 5.33
CA ILE A 97 -1.34 1.65 5.25
C ILE A 97 -1.84 2.98 5.81
N MET A 98 -2.51 3.73 4.95
CA MET A 98 -2.99 5.08 5.23
C MET A 98 -4.29 5.05 6.01
N GLY A 99 -4.43 5.97 6.95
CA GLY A 99 -5.64 6.22 7.72
C GLY A 99 -6.31 7.55 7.37
N VAL A 100 -7.55 7.69 7.82
CA VAL A 100 -8.28 8.94 7.77
C VAL A 100 -7.51 10.00 8.55
N ILE A 101 -7.37 11.18 7.98
CA ILE A 101 -6.69 12.29 8.64
C ILE A 101 -7.53 12.75 9.81
N SER A 102 -6.95 12.72 11.00
CA SER A 102 -7.61 13.10 12.25
C SER A 102 -7.61 14.62 12.50
N ASP A 103 -6.81 15.38 11.74
CA ASP A 103 -6.68 16.82 11.88
C ASP A 103 -7.72 17.56 11.02
N GLU A 104 -8.71 18.18 11.65
CA GLU A 104 -9.79 18.94 11.00
C GLU A 104 -9.27 20.14 10.16
N GLU A 105 -8.03 20.59 10.37
CA GLU A 105 -7.41 21.66 9.57
C GLU A 105 -6.96 21.18 8.18
N ILE A 106 -6.96 19.85 7.92
CA ILE A 106 -6.47 19.24 6.69
C ILE A 106 -7.62 18.57 5.90
N ASP A 107 -8.79 19.12 5.91
CA ASP A 107 -10.05 18.56 5.34
C ASP A 107 -10.09 18.50 3.80
N TYR A 108 -9.00 18.86 3.11
CA TYR A 108 -8.94 18.85 1.64
C TYR A 108 -8.31 17.58 1.04
N LEU A 109 -8.02 16.58 1.88
CA LEU A 109 -7.38 15.35 1.46
C LEU A 109 -8.42 14.25 1.16
N PRO A 110 -8.25 13.45 0.09
CA PRO A 110 -9.18 12.37 -0.25
C PRO A 110 -8.98 11.14 0.66
N SER A 111 -8.92 11.35 1.98
CA SER A 111 -8.70 10.28 2.97
C SER A 111 -9.97 9.83 3.69
N GLU A 112 -11.13 10.38 3.36
CA GLU A 112 -12.40 10.09 4.05
C GLU A 112 -12.79 8.59 4.04
N ASN A 113 -12.29 7.84 3.06
CA ASN A 113 -12.51 6.40 2.91
C ASN A 113 -11.30 5.55 3.33
N TYR A 114 -10.32 6.13 4.04
CA TYR A 114 -9.15 5.41 4.52
C TYR A 114 -9.43 4.69 5.85
N CYS A 115 -8.43 3.98 6.39
CA CYS A 115 -8.61 3.19 7.60
C CYS A 115 -8.92 4.04 8.83
N LEU A 116 -9.85 3.58 9.62
CA LEU A 116 -10.13 4.05 10.98
C LEU A 116 -9.54 3.07 12.00
N PRO A 117 -9.28 3.51 13.25
CA PRO A 117 -8.81 2.62 14.30
C PRO A 117 -9.70 1.39 14.48
N GLY A 118 -9.11 0.20 14.35
CA GLY A 118 -9.79 -1.09 14.42
C GLY A 118 -10.20 -1.70 13.09
N ASP A 119 -10.13 -0.97 11.97
CA ASP A 119 -10.39 -1.52 10.65
C ASP A 119 -9.32 -2.56 10.28
N ILE A 120 -9.74 -3.73 9.83
CA ILE A 120 -8.84 -4.77 9.33
C ILE A 120 -8.66 -4.56 7.82
N PRO A 121 -7.44 -4.23 7.34
CA PRO A 121 -7.21 -4.01 5.92
C PRO A 121 -7.38 -5.31 5.13
N ILE A 122 -8.01 -5.22 3.96
CA ILE A 122 -8.10 -6.31 2.99
C ILE A 122 -6.80 -6.31 2.19
N LEU A 123 -6.11 -7.45 2.16
CA LEU A 123 -4.85 -7.59 1.44
C LEU A 123 -5.06 -8.33 0.13
N LYS A 124 -4.44 -7.82 -0.95
CA LYS A 124 -4.42 -8.43 -2.28
C LYS A 124 -3.00 -8.40 -2.82
N ILE A 125 -2.66 -9.37 -3.66
CA ILE A 125 -1.39 -9.36 -4.38
C ILE A 125 -1.63 -9.41 -5.89
N TYR A 126 -0.87 -8.61 -6.62
CA TYR A 126 -0.73 -8.74 -8.07
C TYR A 126 0.44 -9.68 -8.35
N ASP A 127 0.17 -10.79 -9.00
CA ASP A 127 1.16 -11.76 -9.48
C ASP A 127 1.63 -11.33 -10.87
N SER A 128 2.85 -10.83 -10.93
CA SER A 128 3.48 -10.33 -12.15
C SER A 128 3.65 -11.42 -13.22
N SER A 129 3.78 -12.68 -12.81
CA SER A 129 3.98 -13.81 -13.72
C SER A 129 2.73 -14.17 -14.52
N THR A 130 1.55 -13.93 -13.97
CA THR A 130 0.25 -14.26 -14.56
C THR A 130 -0.58 -13.02 -14.91
N GLY A 131 -0.26 -11.87 -14.34
CA GLY A 131 -1.06 -10.64 -14.42
C GLY A 131 -2.35 -10.70 -13.60
N ALA A 132 -2.47 -11.65 -12.68
CA ALA A 132 -3.67 -11.84 -11.86
C ALA A 132 -3.58 -11.07 -10.55
N ILE A 133 -4.73 -10.57 -10.07
CA ILE A 133 -4.88 -10.07 -8.71
C ILE A 133 -5.50 -11.19 -7.87
N LEU A 134 -4.82 -11.56 -6.80
CA LEU A 134 -5.17 -12.67 -5.93
C LEU A 134 -5.56 -12.16 -4.55
N ASP A 135 -6.59 -12.77 -3.97
CA ASP A 135 -6.97 -12.55 -2.58
C ASP A 135 -6.15 -13.44 -1.65
N VAL A 136 -6.02 -13.03 -0.38
CA VAL A 136 -5.37 -13.82 0.66
C VAL A 136 -6.09 -15.15 0.84
N THR A 137 -5.32 -16.25 0.84
CA THR A 137 -5.82 -17.60 1.15
C THR A 137 -5.54 -18.02 2.57
N THR A 138 -4.34 -17.67 3.06
CA THR A 138 -3.93 -17.94 4.44
C THR A 138 -3.05 -16.79 4.92
N ALA A 139 -3.30 -16.34 6.14
CA ALA A 139 -2.48 -15.35 6.82
C ALA A 139 -2.50 -15.63 8.31
N ASP A 140 -1.45 -15.21 9.00
CA ASP A 140 -1.52 -14.97 10.42
C ASP A 140 -2.54 -13.86 10.69
N ASP A 141 -3.01 -13.73 11.94
CA ASP A 141 -3.99 -12.71 12.29
C ASP A 141 -3.52 -11.32 11.83
N ILE A 142 -4.30 -10.68 10.96
CA ILE A 142 -4.04 -9.31 10.51
C ILE A 142 -4.64 -8.37 11.56
N PRO A 143 -3.80 -7.59 12.27
CA PRO A 143 -4.29 -6.67 13.30
C PRO A 143 -5.13 -5.55 12.69
N GLY A 144 -6.08 -5.03 13.48
CA GLY A 144 -6.81 -3.82 13.13
C GLY A 144 -5.87 -2.61 13.06
N TRP A 145 -6.08 -1.77 12.08
CA TRP A 145 -5.29 -0.57 11.85
C TRP A 145 -5.29 0.35 13.09
N THR A 146 -4.13 0.90 13.41
CA THR A 146 -3.96 1.87 14.49
C THR A 146 -2.86 2.84 14.10
N ASN A 147 -3.13 4.14 14.22
CA ASN A 147 -2.20 5.18 13.79
C ASN A 147 -0.82 5.06 14.47
N ASN A 148 0.25 5.28 13.71
CA ASN A 148 1.65 5.28 14.17
C ASN A 148 2.11 3.96 14.81
N ILE A 149 1.52 2.83 14.43
CA ILE A 149 1.94 1.49 14.90
C ILE A 149 2.65 0.74 13.77
N VAL A 150 3.61 -0.09 14.18
CA VAL A 150 4.26 -1.10 13.32
C VAL A 150 3.78 -2.46 13.77
N PHE A 151 3.13 -3.19 12.85
CA PHE A 151 2.69 -4.56 13.05
C PHE A 151 3.65 -5.51 12.35
N HIS A 152 3.88 -6.69 12.94
CA HIS A 152 4.74 -7.72 12.40
C HIS A 152 3.92 -9.00 12.16
N ILE A 153 3.89 -9.46 10.92
CA ILE A 153 3.14 -10.61 10.45
C ILE A 153 4.12 -11.62 9.84
N GLN A 154 4.16 -12.85 10.35
CA GLN A 154 5.16 -13.82 9.92
C GLN A 154 4.89 -14.35 8.52
N ASN A 155 3.64 -14.76 8.23
CA ASN A 155 3.32 -15.41 6.98
C ASN A 155 2.00 -14.93 6.40
N ILE A 156 2.01 -14.75 5.08
CA ILE A 156 0.82 -14.53 4.29
C ILE A 156 0.95 -15.28 2.96
N SER A 157 -0.14 -15.91 2.52
CA SER A 157 -0.15 -16.68 1.27
C SER A 157 -1.34 -16.30 0.41
N PHE A 158 -1.09 -16.33 -0.87
CA PHE A 158 -2.06 -16.10 -1.94
C PHE A 158 -2.06 -17.31 -2.86
N ALA A 159 -3.20 -17.65 -3.43
CA ALA A 159 -3.29 -18.73 -4.40
C ALA A 159 -4.16 -18.31 -5.58
N ASN A 160 -3.71 -18.69 -6.75
CA ASN A 160 -4.52 -18.61 -7.95
C ASN A 160 -5.56 -19.75 -7.89
N ASN A 161 -6.67 -19.49 -7.19
CA ASN A 161 -7.81 -20.37 -7.14
C ASN A 161 -8.46 -20.38 -8.52
N GLY A 162 -7.76 -20.95 -9.52
CA GLY A 162 -8.13 -20.91 -10.91
C GLY A 162 -9.65 -21.01 -11.08
N ILE A 163 -10.24 -19.96 -11.62
CA ILE A 163 -11.58 -20.06 -12.21
C ILE A 163 -11.41 -21.08 -13.33
N VAL A 164 -11.71 -22.35 -13.05
CA VAL A 164 -11.87 -23.36 -14.07
C VAL A 164 -13.09 -22.89 -14.85
N ASN A 165 -12.85 -22.11 -15.91
CA ASN A 165 -13.85 -21.89 -16.92
C ASN A 165 -14.13 -23.24 -17.58
N LEU A 166 -15.11 -23.96 -17.04
CA LEU A 166 -15.70 -25.11 -17.72
C LEU A 166 -16.39 -24.56 -18.98
N SER A 167 -15.64 -24.55 -20.06
CA SER A 167 -16.15 -24.32 -21.41
C SER A 167 -17.00 -25.49 -21.90
#